data_c9002569e5d1284071d1f552249a102f
#
_entry.id   c9002569e5d1284071d1f552249a102f
#
_cell.length_a   1.000
_cell.length_b   1.000
_cell.length_c   1.000
_cell.angle_alpha   90.00
_cell.angle_beta   90.00
_cell.angle_gamma   90.00
#
_symmetry.space_group_name_H-M   'P 1'
#
loop_
_entity.id
_entity.type
_entity.pdbx_description
1 polymer ?
#
loop_
_entity_poly.entity_id
_entity_poly.type
_entity_poly.pdbx_seq_one_letter_code
_entity_poly.pdbx_strand_id
1 'polypeptide(L)'
;MTSAPMAVPESKRAAVSVEREKLLDIERGKGLGILLVVYGHLVMQGTLGEQAWYQATKAAIYTFHMPFFMYLSGFVFFFTGAHNALDRNFGAFFAKRFDRLLIPFVVMCLVNVFGKQLAEMFIHVDDGVSGFWQGPWAVISNSPNNPTISIWYLLVLFVYSVLTPILWRLSGRQIGILFLFSLAIFFIPASERFYVARILSYFVFFAAGMVSCKYSAHALNIFSKYIVVWLIVFAAALYIGRSFPYWLLLCGAASIPFLHALVRLPIFENDKLLLWFGQNSMVIYLLNTIFIGIAKGVYVKILPYHGPWFAFMIVILMIAGTLLPILAKMALQAVPMAGPVYKYVR
;
A
#
# COMPACT_ATOMS: atom_id res chain seq x y z
N MET A 1 23.30 4.32 49.27
CA MET A 1 22.59 5.49 48.73
C MET A 1 22.05 5.08 47.36
N THR A 2 20.78 4.69 47.31
CA THR A 2 20.07 4.33 46.08
C THR A 2 19.52 5.59 45.46
N SER A 3 20.09 6.00 44.34
CA SER A 3 19.60 7.16 43.55
C SER A 3 18.22 6.82 43.02
N ALA A 4 17.20 7.58 43.37
CA ALA A 4 15.87 7.49 42.81
C ALA A 4 15.94 7.78 41.29
N PRO A 5 15.19 7.06 40.44
CA PRO A 5 15.17 7.33 39.00
C PRO A 5 14.59 8.73 38.75
N MET A 6 15.35 9.56 38.02
CA MET A 6 14.91 10.92 37.63
C MET A 6 13.58 10.86 36.88
N ALA A 7 12.56 11.51 37.40
CA ALA A 7 11.27 11.59 36.74
C ALA A 7 11.37 12.32 35.42
N VAL A 8 10.91 11.69 34.32
CA VAL A 8 10.87 12.30 33.02
C VAL A 8 9.93 13.51 33.04
N PRO A 9 10.36 14.70 32.60
CA PRO A 9 9.54 15.92 32.59
C PRO A 9 8.20 15.70 31.87
N GLU A 10 7.14 16.29 32.39
CA GLU A 10 5.76 16.11 31.91
C GLU A 10 5.60 16.53 30.43
N SER A 11 6.30 17.57 29.98
CA SER A 11 6.38 18.00 28.59
C SER A 11 6.98 16.93 27.65
N LYS A 12 7.97 16.17 28.11
CA LYS A 12 8.53 15.05 27.34
C LYS A 12 7.57 13.87 27.28
N ARG A 13 6.83 13.59 28.37
CA ARG A 13 5.80 12.53 28.37
C ARG A 13 4.66 12.86 27.43
N ALA A 14 4.20 14.10 27.40
CA ALA A 14 3.17 14.57 26.48
C ALA A 14 3.64 14.49 25.02
N ALA A 15 4.87 14.90 24.70
CA ALA A 15 5.43 14.79 23.36
C ALA A 15 5.54 13.34 22.87
N VAL A 16 6.02 12.42 23.74
CA VAL A 16 6.12 10.99 23.43
C VAL A 16 4.73 10.36 23.22
N SER A 17 3.72 10.76 24.00
CA SER A 17 2.34 10.26 23.81
C SER A 17 1.75 10.67 22.48
N VAL A 18 1.93 11.94 22.06
CA VAL A 18 1.46 12.47 20.77
C VAL A 18 2.18 11.79 19.59
N GLU A 19 3.49 11.53 19.69
CA GLU A 19 4.23 10.79 18.67
C GLU A 19 3.77 9.34 18.54
N ARG A 20 3.51 8.69 19.69
CA ARG A 20 3.00 7.31 19.71
C ARG A 20 1.60 7.21 19.10
N GLU A 21 0.73 8.16 19.37
CA GLU A 21 -0.62 8.23 18.80
C GLU A 21 -0.59 8.38 17.28
N LYS A 22 0.25 9.27 16.75
CA LYS A 22 0.46 9.44 15.31
C LYS A 22 0.91 8.16 14.62
N LEU A 23 1.75 7.35 15.26
CA LEU A 23 2.17 6.05 14.70
C LEU A 23 1.04 5.04 14.70
N LEU A 24 0.16 5.03 15.71
CA LEU A 24 -1.01 4.15 15.76
C LEU A 24 -2.02 4.48 14.66
N ASP A 25 -2.26 5.75 14.37
CA ASP A 25 -3.14 6.17 13.26
C ASP A 25 -2.61 5.67 11.91
N ILE A 26 -1.31 5.79 11.69
CA ILE A 26 -0.66 5.30 10.47
C ILE A 26 -0.78 3.78 10.37
N GLU A 27 -0.56 3.04 11.46
CA GLU A 27 -0.70 1.58 11.44
C GLU A 27 -2.15 1.14 11.19
N ARG A 28 -3.15 1.81 11.80
CA ARG A 28 -4.57 1.58 11.47
C ARG A 28 -4.87 1.92 10.02
N GLY A 29 -4.35 3.03 9.51
CA GLY A 29 -4.48 3.43 8.10
C GLY A 29 -3.92 2.37 7.15
N LYS A 30 -2.74 1.80 7.44
CA LYS A 30 -2.19 0.68 6.68
C LYS A 30 -3.08 -0.56 6.78
N GLY A 31 -3.64 -0.85 7.95
CA GLY A 31 -4.58 -1.96 8.16
C GLY A 31 -5.83 -1.81 7.30
N LEU A 32 -6.45 -0.64 7.30
CA LEU A 32 -7.58 -0.34 6.42
C LEU A 32 -7.19 -0.47 4.95
N GLY A 33 -6.07 0.16 4.57
CA GLY A 33 -5.59 0.14 3.20
C GLY A 33 -5.30 -1.26 2.68
N ILE A 34 -4.65 -2.14 3.48
CA ILE A 34 -4.32 -3.50 3.03
C ILE A 34 -5.57 -4.36 2.82
N LEU A 35 -6.61 -4.18 3.63
CA LEU A 35 -7.89 -4.84 3.42
C LEU A 35 -8.52 -4.42 2.08
N LEU A 36 -8.43 -3.14 1.71
CA LEU A 36 -8.89 -2.64 0.41
C LEU A 36 -8.07 -3.19 -0.76
N VAL A 37 -6.75 -3.35 -0.58
CA VAL A 37 -5.88 -3.99 -1.58
C VAL A 37 -6.30 -5.44 -1.81
N VAL A 38 -6.46 -6.22 -0.72
CA VAL A 38 -6.89 -7.62 -0.82
C VAL A 38 -8.24 -7.72 -1.53
N TYR A 39 -9.23 -6.90 -1.14
CA TYR A 39 -10.53 -6.85 -1.81
C TYR A 39 -10.41 -6.61 -3.31
N GLY A 40 -9.54 -5.68 -3.72
CA GLY A 40 -9.30 -5.37 -5.13
C GLY A 40 -8.73 -6.53 -5.95
N HIS A 41 -8.10 -7.51 -5.30
CA HIS A 41 -7.45 -8.66 -5.94
C HIS A 41 -8.24 -9.97 -5.91
N LEU A 42 -9.44 -10.02 -5.28
CA LEU A 42 -10.19 -11.27 -5.11
C LEU A 42 -10.63 -11.89 -6.43
N VAL A 43 -11.16 -11.09 -7.35
CA VAL A 43 -11.64 -11.54 -8.66
C VAL A 43 -11.15 -10.60 -9.74
N MET A 44 -10.55 -11.16 -10.80
CA MET A 44 -10.13 -10.39 -11.97
C MET A 44 -11.32 -10.10 -12.89
N GLN A 45 -11.23 -9.02 -13.66
CA GLN A 45 -12.24 -8.66 -14.63
C GLN A 45 -12.31 -9.71 -15.76
N GLY A 46 -13.53 -10.06 -16.17
CA GLY A 46 -13.75 -11.04 -17.24
C GLY A 46 -13.63 -12.51 -16.80
N THR A 47 -13.45 -12.79 -15.50
CA THR A 47 -13.32 -14.15 -14.97
C THR A 47 -14.50 -14.56 -14.09
N LEU A 48 -14.83 -15.86 -14.07
CA LEU A 48 -15.63 -16.60 -13.11
C LEU A 48 -16.82 -15.83 -12.46
N GLY A 49 -17.97 -15.84 -13.11
CA GLY A 49 -19.23 -15.41 -12.49
C GLY A 49 -19.29 -13.94 -12.10
N GLU A 50 -18.60 -13.09 -12.85
CA GLU A 50 -18.46 -11.66 -12.61
C GLU A 50 -19.80 -11.01 -12.23
N GLN A 51 -19.80 -10.33 -11.07
CA GLN A 51 -20.95 -9.60 -10.56
C GLN A 51 -20.75 -8.09 -10.68
N ALA A 52 -21.72 -7.40 -11.28
CA ALA A 52 -21.65 -5.96 -11.52
C ALA A 52 -21.39 -5.14 -10.25
N TRP A 53 -22.01 -5.53 -9.12
CA TRP A 53 -21.80 -4.85 -7.84
C TRP A 53 -20.35 -4.94 -7.35
N TYR A 54 -19.69 -6.10 -7.53
CA TYR A 54 -18.30 -6.28 -7.13
C TYR A 54 -17.38 -5.47 -8.03
N GLN A 55 -17.59 -5.48 -9.34
CA GLN A 55 -16.77 -4.68 -10.26
C GLN A 55 -16.94 -3.18 -10.02
N ALA A 56 -18.14 -2.72 -9.72
CA ALA A 56 -18.40 -1.32 -9.38
C ALA A 56 -17.66 -0.89 -8.10
N THR A 57 -17.71 -1.72 -7.03
CA THR A 57 -17.02 -1.44 -5.77
C THR A 57 -15.50 -1.53 -5.92
N LYS A 58 -15.00 -2.52 -6.65
CA LYS A 58 -13.57 -2.65 -6.99
C LYS A 58 -13.07 -1.44 -7.77
N ALA A 59 -13.80 -1.02 -8.82
CA ALA A 59 -13.45 0.16 -9.59
C ALA A 59 -13.39 1.43 -8.72
N ALA A 60 -14.34 1.61 -7.81
CA ALA A 60 -14.33 2.72 -6.86
C ALA A 60 -13.09 2.66 -5.93
N ILE A 61 -12.78 1.50 -5.36
CA ILE A 61 -11.63 1.30 -4.46
C ILE A 61 -10.31 1.61 -5.19
N TYR A 62 -10.17 1.23 -6.47
CA TYR A 62 -8.97 1.47 -7.25
C TYR A 62 -8.67 2.96 -7.49
N THR A 63 -9.66 3.84 -7.31
CA THR A 63 -9.45 5.29 -7.44
C THR A 63 -8.70 5.89 -6.24
N PHE A 64 -8.71 5.26 -5.07
CA PHE A 64 -8.23 5.90 -3.85
C PHE A 64 -7.32 5.06 -2.94
N HIS A 65 -7.39 3.71 -2.98
CA HIS A 65 -6.62 2.89 -2.03
C HIS A 65 -5.11 3.05 -2.18
N MET A 66 -4.58 3.10 -3.41
CA MET A 66 -3.14 3.31 -3.64
C MET A 66 -2.69 4.76 -3.39
N PRO A 67 -3.44 5.81 -3.79
CA PRO A 67 -3.23 7.17 -3.30
C PRO A 67 -3.10 7.26 -1.78
N PHE A 68 -3.99 6.61 -1.03
CA PHE A 68 -3.94 6.59 0.42
C PHE A 68 -2.69 5.88 0.97
N PHE A 69 -2.29 4.74 0.39
CA PHE A 69 -1.04 4.07 0.76
C PHE A 69 0.20 4.94 0.49
N MET A 70 0.24 5.62 -0.65
CA MET A 70 1.35 6.54 -0.97
C MET A 70 1.40 7.71 0.01
N TYR A 71 0.24 8.25 0.38
CA TYR A 71 0.12 9.28 1.41
C TYR A 71 0.68 8.80 2.76
N LEU A 72 0.26 7.62 3.25
CA LEU A 72 0.77 7.06 4.50
C LEU A 72 2.30 6.85 4.45
N SER A 73 2.82 6.43 3.30
CA SER A 73 4.26 6.23 3.11
C SER A 73 5.03 7.53 3.12
N GLY A 74 4.51 8.58 2.49
CA GLY A 74 5.08 9.91 2.52
C GLY A 74 5.07 10.51 3.94
N PHE A 75 3.99 10.28 4.68
CA PHE A 75 3.89 10.69 6.09
C PHE A 75 5.00 10.04 6.94
N VAL A 76 5.13 8.71 6.87
CA VAL A 76 6.19 7.97 7.59
C VAL A 76 7.59 8.38 7.12
N PHE A 77 7.76 8.61 5.82
CA PHE A 77 9.04 9.02 5.27
C PHE A 77 9.52 10.36 5.87
N PHE A 78 8.64 11.33 5.97
CA PHE A 78 8.96 12.61 6.59
C PHE A 78 9.12 12.47 8.11
N PHE A 79 8.22 11.75 8.78
CA PHE A 79 8.23 11.51 10.21
C PHE A 79 9.55 10.89 10.70
N THR A 80 10.08 9.92 9.97
CA THR A 80 11.36 9.25 10.29
C THR A 80 12.61 10.08 9.93
N GLY A 81 12.44 11.26 9.38
CA GLY A 81 13.55 12.11 8.92
C GLY A 81 14.30 11.56 7.71
N ALA A 82 13.68 10.64 6.94
CA ALA A 82 14.30 10.02 5.76
C ALA A 82 14.59 11.02 4.63
N HIS A 83 13.84 12.13 4.57
CA HIS A 83 14.07 13.23 3.63
C HIS A 83 15.46 13.91 3.81
N ASN A 84 16.09 13.78 4.97
CA ASN A 84 17.44 14.30 5.26
C ASN A 84 18.55 13.24 5.07
N ALA A 85 18.30 12.17 4.34
CA ALA A 85 19.27 11.09 4.16
C ALA A 85 20.58 11.54 3.51
N LEU A 86 20.55 12.56 2.64
CA LEU A 86 21.76 13.15 2.02
C LEU A 86 22.66 13.89 3.02
N ASP A 87 22.10 14.39 4.12
CA ASP A 87 22.88 15.10 5.16
C ASP A 87 23.47 14.12 6.20
N ARG A 88 23.15 12.84 6.08
CA ARG A 88 23.62 11.77 6.97
C ARG A 88 24.50 10.80 6.19
N ASN A 89 24.14 9.52 6.17
CA ASN A 89 24.81 8.49 5.37
C ASN A 89 23.84 7.97 4.30
N PHE A 90 23.88 8.59 3.11
CA PHE A 90 23.00 8.22 2.01
C PHE A 90 23.29 6.79 1.51
N GLY A 91 24.54 6.35 1.52
CA GLY A 91 24.91 4.99 1.10
C GLY A 91 24.26 3.91 1.98
N ALA A 92 24.35 4.07 3.30
CA ALA A 92 23.71 3.17 4.24
C ALA A 92 22.16 3.24 4.15
N PHE A 93 21.61 4.43 3.94
CA PHE A 93 20.18 4.62 3.71
C PHE A 93 19.72 3.90 2.43
N PHE A 94 20.44 4.09 1.31
CA PHE A 94 20.17 3.42 0.04
C PHE A 94 20.20 1.91 0.18
N ALA A 95 21.27 1.35 0.77
CA ALA A 95 21.42 -0.07 1.00
C ALA A 95 20.25 -0.66 1.81
N LYS A 96 19.81 0.05 2.87
CA LYS A 96 18.65 -0.35 3.67
C LYS A 96 17.35 -0.32 2.89
N ARG A 97 17.14 0.66 2.00
CA ARG A 97 15.94 0.74 1.15
C ARG A 97 15.97 -0.29 0.05
N PHE A 98 17.12 -0.53 -0.56
CA PHE A 98 17.35 -1.59 -1.53
C PHE A 98 16.98 -2.95 -0.94
N ASP A 99 17.55 -3.29 0.21
CA ASP A 99 17.31 -4.53 0.92
C ASP A 99 15.83 -4.72 1.32
N ARG A 100 15.16 -3.64 1.76
CA ARG A 100 13.79 -3.73 2.28
C ARG A 100 12.69 -3.65 1.23
N LEU A 101 12.94 -3.01 0.09
CA LEU A 101 11.91 -2.75 -0.93
C LEU A 101 12.23 -3.44 -2.26
N LEU A 102 13.45 -3.32 -2.77
CA LEU A 102 13.79 -3.82 -4.09
C LEU A 102 14.06 -5.33 -4.08
N ILE A 103 14.73 -5.87 -3.06
CA ILE A 103 14.92 -7.33 -2.96
C ILE A 103 13.58 -8.07 -2.85
N PRO A 104 12.64 -7.71 -1.93
CA PRO A 104 11.33 -8.34 -1.90
C PRO A 104 10.56 -8.20 -3.21
N PHE A 105 10.65 -7.04 -3.88
CA PHE A 105 10.05 -6.87 -5.20
C PHE A 105 10.57 -7.89 -6.20
N VAL A 106 11.90 -7.99 -6.37
CA VAL A 106 12.52 -8.92 -7.33
C VAL A 106 12.20 -10.39 -6.98
N VAL A 107 12.36 -10.75 -5.71
CA VAL A 107 12.06 -12.13 -5.25
C VAL A 107 10.61 -12.50 -5.52
N MET A 108 9.66 -11.61 -5.20
CA MET A 108 8.24 -11.88 -5.44
C MET A 108 7.88 -11.87 -6.93
N CYS A 109 8.57 -11.08 -7.76
CA CYS A 109 8.45 -11.18 -9.21
C CYS A 109 8.81 -12.58 -9.71
N LEU A 110 9.95 -13.11 -9.26
CA LEU A 110 10.37 -14.46 -9.62
C LEU A 110 9.41 -15.52 -9.09
N VAL A 111 9.01 -15.42 -7.82
CA VAL A 111 8.04 -16.35 -7.20
C VAL A 111 6.71 -16.36 -7.97
N ASN A 112 6.18 -15.19 -8.36
CA ASN A 112 4.94 -15.11 -9.11
C ASN A 112 5.09 -15.66 -10.54
N VAL A 113 6.19 -15.34 -11.24
CA VAL A 113 6.44 -15.85 -12.60
C VAL A 113 6.57 -17.36 -12.59
N PHE A 114 7.48 -17.92 -11.78
CA PHE A 114 7.70 -19.37 -11.71
C PHE A 114 6.52 -20.11 -11.07
N GLY A 115 5.86 -19.49 -10.07
CA GLY A 115 4.67 -20.05 -9.46
C GLY A 115 3.49 -20.17 -10.43
N LYS A 116 3.28 -19.18 -11.30
CA LYS A 116 2.28 -19.26 -12.37
C LYS A 116 2.64 -20.34 -13.40
N GLN A 117 3.88 -20.39 -13.87
CA GLN A 117 4.34 -21.44 -14.80
C GLN A 117 4.15 -22.84 -14.23
N LEU A 118 4.47 -23.04 -12.94
CA LEU A 118 4.24 -24.34 -12.29
C LEU A 118 2.75 -24.64 -12.15
N ALA A 119 1.94 -23.65 -11.78
CA ALA A 119 0.49 -23.81 -11.63
C ALA A 119 -0.20 -24.15 -12.96
N GLU A 120 0.26 -23.59 -14.09
CA GLU A 120 -0.25 -23.87 -15.43
C GLU A 120 -0.12 -25.35 -15.84
N MET A 121 0.82 -26.07 -15.25
CA MET A 121 0.96 -27.52 -15.48
C MET A 121 -0.21 -28.34 -14.88
N PHE A 122 -0.97 -27.77 -13.93
CA PHE A 122 -2.02 -28.48 -13.19
C PHE A 122 -3.40 -27.85 -13.30
N ILE A 123 -3.46 -26.52 -13.55
CA ILE A 123 -4.68 -25.74 -13.59
C ILE A 123 -4.55 -24.64 -14.65
N HIS A 124 -5.69 -24.18 -15.20
CA HIS A 124 -5.71 -22.98 -16.03
C HIS A 124 -5.42 -21.77 -15.14
N VAL A 125 -4.43 -20.97 -15.50
CA VAL A 125 -4.04 -19.74 -14.79
C VAL A 125 -4.34 -18.54 -15.67
N ASP A 126 -5.10 -17.58 -15.13
CA ASP A 126 -5.33 -16.30 -15.78
C ASP A 126 -3.99 -15.55 -15.94
N ASP A 127 -3.73 -14.93 -17.09
CA ASP A 127 -2.48 -14.23 -17.41
C ASP A 127 -1.23 -15.14 -17.38
N GLY A 128 -1.31 -16.30 -18.02
CA GLY A 128 -0.21 -17.23 -18.20
C GLY A 128 1.01 -16.60 -18.89
N VAL A 129 2.20 -17.05 -18.54
CA VAL A 129 3.47 -16.51 -19.06
C VAL A 129 4.09 -17.51 -20.04
N SER A 130 4.07 -17.19 -21.34
CA SER A 130 4.75 -17.98 -22.35
C SER A 130 6.25 -17.69 -22.35
N GLY A 131 7.06 -18.68 -21.93
CA GLY A 131 8.53 -18.66 -22.04
C GLY A 131 9.28 -18.14 -20.80
N PHE A 132 10.44 -18.79 -20.55
CA PHE A 132 11.23 -18.60 -19.33
C PHE A 132 11.70 -17.15 -19.09
N TRP A 133 12.12 -16.44 -20.13
CA TRP A 133 12.64 -15.07 -20.02
C TRP A 133 11.59 -13.98 -20.29
N GLN A 134 10.46 -14.33 -20.89
CA GLN A 134 9.41 -13.36 -21.23
C GLN A 134 8.72 -12.81 -19.97
N GLY A 135 8.51 -13.67 -18.97
CA GLY A 135 7.93 -13.28 -17.69
C GLY A 135 8.74 -12.23 -16.94
N PRO A 136 10.03 -12.48 -16.62
CA PRO A 136 10.89 -11.50 -15.97
C PRO A 136 11.01 -10.18 -16.77
N TRP A 137 11.12 -10.25 -18.10
CA TRP A 137 11.14 -9.05 -18.92
C TRP A 137 9.82 -8.27 -18.90
N ALA A 138 8.68 -8.97 -18.94
CA ALA A 138 7.36 -8.36 -18.84
C ALA A 138 7.18 -7.62 -17.50
N VAL A 139 7.75 -8.15 -16.42
CA VAL A 139 7.73 -7.49 -15.12
C VAL A 139 8.58 -6.21 -15.12
N ILE A 140 9.82 -6.29 -15.59
CA ILE A 140 10.75 -5.14 -15.60
C ILE A 140 10.21 -4.03 -16.51
N SER A 141 9.76 -4.40 -17.71
CA SER A 141 9.23 -3.45 -18.69
C SER A 141 7.82 -2.97 -18.37
N ASN A 142 7.13 -3.58 -17.39
CA ASN A 142 5.71 -3.37 -17.10
C ASN A 142 4.85 -3.46 -18.37
N SER A 143 5.08 -4.50 -19.17
CA SER A 143 4.30 -4.74 -20.40
C SER A 143 2.84 -5.12 -20.02
N PRO A 144 1.89 -5.06 -20.98
CA PRO A 144 0.50 -5.46 -20.73
C PRO A 144 0.33 -6.88 -20.15
N ASN A 145 1.29 -7.76 -20.43
CA ASN A 145 1.31 -9.15 -19.96
C ASN A 145 2.14 -9.31 -18.65
N ASN A 146 2.25 -8.27 -17.83
CA ASN A 146 2.99 -8.33 -16.58
C ASN A 146 2.26 -9.23 -15.56
N PRO A 147 2.80 -10.43 -15.25
CA PRO A 147 2.13 -11.38 -14.34
C PRO A 147 2.15 -10.96 -12.88
N THR A 148 2.87 -9.89 -12.55
CA THR A 148 3.13 -9.45 -11.17
C THR A 148 2.70 -8.01 -10.93
N ILE A 149 1.73 -7.54 -11.71
CA ILE A 149 1.27 -6.14 -11.67
C ILE A 149 0.82 -5.68 -10.26
N SER A 150 0.49 -6.61 -9.36
CA SER A 150 0.04 -6.31 -8.00
C SER A 150 1.12 -5.73 -7.09
N ILE A 151 2.41 -5.97 -7.35
CA ILE A 151 3.51 -5.59 -6.44
C ILE A 151 4.31 -4.34 -6.86
N TRP A 152 3.82 -3.61 -7.88
CA TRP A 152 4.45 -2.39 -8.42
C TRP A 152 4.76 -1.31 -7.35
N TYR A 153 3.95 -1.24 -6.31
CA TYR A 153 4.08 -0.24 -5.25
C TYR A 153 5.45 -0.26 -4.57
N LEU A 154 6.06 -1.43 -4.38
CA LEU A 154 7.40 -1.53 -3.76
C LEU A 154 8.48 -0.87 -4.61
N LEU A 155 8.42 -1.07 -5.95
CA LEU A 155 9.37 -0.43 -6.86
C LEU A 155 9.19 1.08 -6.84
N VAL A 156 7.96 1.56 -6.96
CA VAL A 156 7.65 3.00 -6.93
C VAL A 156 8.07 3.63 -5.60
N LEU A 157 7.79 2.95 -4.48
CA LEU A 157 8.20 3.42 -3.15
C LEU A 157 9.72 3.41 -2.99
N PHE A 158 10.44 2.45 -3.59
CA PHE A 158 11.90 2.46 -3.63
C PHE A 158 12.41 3.70 -4.39
N VAL A 159 11.87 3.96 -5.59
CA VAL A 159 12.21 5.15 -6.39
C VAL A 159 11.97 6.42 -5.58
N TYR A 160 10.81 6.58 -4.94
CA TYR A 160 10.53 7.74 -4.09
C TYR A 160 11.49 7.87 -2.91
N SER A 161 11.83 6.74 -2.27
CA SER A 161 12.76 6.76 -1.15
C SER A 161 14.15 7.27 -1.56
N VAL A 162 14.60 6.97 -2.77
CA VAL A 162 15.92 7.39 -3.29
C VAL A 162 15.88 8.81 -3.85
N LEU A 163 14.85 9.15 -4.63
CA LEU A 163 14.78 10.44 -5.29
C LEU A 163 14.35 11.59 -4.36
N THR A 164 13.47 11.33 -3.39
CA THR A 164 12.93 12.39 -2.54
C THR A 164 13.99 13.14 -1.73
N PRO A 165 15.05 12.55 -1.14
CA PRO A 165 16.10 13.31 -0.49
C PRO A 165 16.82 14.27 -1.44
N ILE A 166 17.01 13.87 -2.70
CA ILE A 166 17.64 14.70 -3.73
C ILE A 166 16.72 15.87 -4.08
N LEU A 167 15.45 15.58 -4.39
CA LEU A 167 14.44 16.60 -4.70
C LEU A 167 14.20 17.56 -3.52
N TRP A 168 14.25 17.06 -2.30
CA TRP A 168 14.16 17.84 -1.07
C TRP A 168 15.30 18.86 -0.96
N ARG A 169 16.53 18.43 -1.27
CA ARG A 169 17.68 19.34 -1.28
C ARG A 169 17.60 20.35 -2.42
N LEU A 170 17.20 19.92 -3.62
CA LEU A 170 17.03 20.80 -4.79
C LEU A 170 15.91 21.83 -4.60
N SER A 171 14.84 21.48 -3.86
CA SER A 171 13.76 22.42 -3.50
C SER A 171 14.17 23.42 -2.40
N GLY A 172 15.43 23.50 -2.02
CA GLY A 172 15.88 24.33 -0.90
C GLY A 172 15.26 23.92 0.44
N ARG A 173 14.87 22.64 0.59
CA ARG A 173 14.17 22.09 1.77
C ARG A 173 12.79 22.73 2.03
N GLN A 174 12.19 23.26 0.98
CA GLN A 174 10.87 23.86 1.02
C GLN A 174 9.80 22.84 0.58
N ILE A 175 8.98 22.39 1.53
CA ILE A 175 7.99 21.35 1.25
C ILE A 175 6.91 21.81 0.26
N GLY A 176 6.60 23.11 0.25
CA GLY A 176 5.66 23.70 -0.71
C GLY A 176 6.16 23.58 -2.15
N ILE A 177 7.45 23.85 -2.40
CA ILE A 177 8.06 23.70 -3.73
C ILE A 177 8.04 22.25 -4.16
N LEU A 178 8.41 21.31 -3.26
CA LEU A 178 8.37 19.88 -3.55
C LEU A 178 6.94 19.41 -3.88
N PHE A 179 5.94 19.89 -3.14
CA PHE A 179 4.53 19.56 -3.39
C PHE A 179 4.05 20.12 -4.72
N LEU A 180 4.33 21.39 -5.03
CA LEU A 180 3.98 21.99 -6.32
C LEU A 180 4.66 21.27 -7.49
N PHE A 181 5.93 20.90 -7.35
CA PHE A 181 6.64 20.06 -8.32
C PHE A 181 5.94 18.72 -8.50
N SER A 182 5.56 18.04 -7.42
CA SER A 182 4.85 16.75 -7.48
C SER A 182 3.49 16.86 -8.18
N LEU A 183 2.80 17.98 -7.97
CA LEU A 183 1.55 18.28 -8.67
C LEU A 183 1.78 18.57 -10.16
N ALA A 184 2.84 19.30 -10.52
CA ALA A 184 3.15 19.59 -11.91
C ALA A 184 3.48 18.33 -12.72
N ILE A 185 4.29 17.43 -12.17
CA ILE A 185 4.65 16.17 -12.86
C ILE A 185 3.48 15.19 -12.99
N PHE A 186 2.44 15.31 -12.17
CA PHE A 186 1.21 14.52 -12.29
C PHE A 186 0.55 14.69 -13.67
N PHE A 187 0.62 15.87 -14.24
CA PHE A 187 -0.01 16.20 -15.54
C PHE A 187 0.86 15.83 -16.73
N ILE A 188 2.07 15.32 -16.55
CA ILE A 188 2.94 14.89 -17.64
C ILE A 188 2.47 13.53 -18.16
N PRO A 189 2.04 13.42 -19.44
CA PRO A 189 1.69 12.15 -20.03
C PRO A 189 2.92 11.23 -20.05
N ALA A 190 2.78 10.02 -19.56
CA ALA A 190 3.88 9.07 -19.51
C ALA A 190 3.40 7.65 -19.84
N SER A 191 4.34 6.84 -20.33
CA SER A 191 4.09 5.44 -20.61
C SER A 191 4.00 4.62 -19.32
N GLU A 192 3.16 3.58 -19.31
CA GLU A 192 3.16 2.57 -18.25
C GLU A 192 4.45 1.73 -18.23
N ARG A 193 5.22 1.75 -19.33
CA ARG A 193 6.50 1.04 -19.39
C ARG A 193 7.45 1.52 -18.30
N PHE A 194 8.13 0.58 -17.68
CA PHE A 194 9.04 0.84 -16.55
C PHE A 194 8.37 1.59 -15.39
N TYR A 195 7.06 1.49 -15.28
CA TYR A 195 6.24 2.13 -14.23
C TYR A 195 6.32 3.66 -14.20
N VAL A 196 6.78 4.31 -15.29
CA VAL A 196 6.99 5.77 -15.33
C VAL A 196 5.70 6.52 -15.06
N ALA A 197 4.58 6.14 -15.69
CA ALA A 197 3.28 6.78 -15.45
C ALA A 197 2.89 6.72 -13.95
N ARG A 198 3.13 5.57 -13.29
CA ARG A 198 2.84 5.41 -11.85
C ARG A 198 3.77 6.24 -10.98
N ILE A 199 5.07 6.29 -11.32
CA ILE A 199 6.05 7.13 -10.60
C ILE A 199 5.63 8.60 -10.66
N LEU A 200 5.19 9.11 -11.81
CA LEU A 200 4.77 10.51 -11.93
C LEU A 200 3.42 10.76 -11.24
N SER A 201 2.41 9.91 -11.48
CA SER A 201 1.03 10.13 -11.01
C SER A 201 0.86 9.95 -9.49
N TYR A 202 1.62 9.09 -8.85
CA TYR A 202 1.45 8.83 -7.41
C TYR A 202 2.35 9.66 -6.52
N PHE A 203 3.34 10.39 -7.06
CA PHE A 203 4.27 11.19 -6.25
C PHE A 203 3.57 12.34 -5.51
N VAL A 204 2.50 12.90 -6.07
CA VAL A 204 1.71 13.96 -5.43
C VAL A 204 1.08 13.49 -4.10
N PHE A 205 0.63 12.24 -4.02
CA PHE A 205 0.07 11.69 -2.79
C PHE A 205 1.15 11.41 -1.74
N PHE A 206 2.32 10.95 -2.18
CA PHE A 206 3.48 10.79 -1.30
C PHE A 206 3.92 12.15 -0.73
N ALA A 207 4.02 13.19 -1.56
CA ALA A 207 4.33 14.54 -1.13
C ALA A 207 3.25 15.12 -0.21
N ALA A 208 1.95 14.86 -0.47
CA ALA A 208 0.85 15.24 0.42
C ALA A 208 1.00 14.61 1.82
N GLY A 209 1.47 13.36 1.90
CA GLY A 209 1.79 12.71 3.17
C GLY A 209 2.91 13.43 3.92
N MET A 210 3.97 13.85 3.23
CA MET A 210 5.05 14.64 3.82
C MET A 210 4.54 16.00 4.34
N VAL A 211 3.70 16.70 3.57
CA VAL A 211 3.05 17.97 3.98
C VAL A 211 2.22 17.76 5.23
N SER A 212 1.35 16.76 5.23
CA SER A 212 0.48 16.45 6.37
C SER A 212 1.27 16.07 7.62
N CYS A 213 2.40 15.41 7.48
CA CYS A 213 3.29 15.11 8.59
C CYS A 213 3.95 16.37 9.15
N LYS A 214 4.49 17.24 8.28
CA LYS A 214 5.12 18.50 8.70
C LYS A 214 4.16 19.39 9.49
N TYR A 215 2.92 19.49 9.05
CA TYR A 215 1.88 20.29 9.68
C TYR A 215 0.85 19.45 10.44
N SER A 216 1.27 18.31 11.00
CA SER A 216 0.37 17.27 11.52
C SER A 216 -0.62 17.77 12.56
N ALA A 217 -0.20 18.64 13.49
CA ALA A 217 -1.10 19.18 14.51
C ALA A 217 -2.31 19.92 13.90
N HIS A 218 -2.08 20.68 12.85
CA HIS A 218 -3.12 21.44 12.14
C HIS A 218 -3.91 20.56 11.18
N ALA A 219 -3.21 19.80 10.32
CA ALA A 219 -3.82 18.96 9.29
C ALA A 219 -4.74 17.90 9.89
N LEU A 220 -4.24 17.13 10.89
CA LEU A 220 -5.01 16.06 11.51
C LEU A 220 -6.20 16.56 12.31
N ASN A 221 -6.09 17.74 12.92
CA ASN A 221 -7.21 18.38 13.59
C ASN A 221 -8.30 18.78 12.60
N ILE A 222 -7.94 19.40 11.46
CA ILE A 222 -8.89 19.74 10.38
C ILE A 222 -9.55 18.47 9.83
N PHE A 223 -8.79 17.42 9.59
CA PHE A 223 -9.34 16.16 9.09
C PHE A 223 -10.40 15.60 10.04
N SER A 224 -10.07 15.47 11.32
CA SER A 224 -10.99 14.95 12.35
C SER A 224 -12.19 15.86 12.58
N LYS A 225 -11.99 17.18 12.66
CA LYS A 225 -13.08 18.16 12.91
C LYS A 225 -14.12 18.17 11.81
N TYR A 226 -13.70 18.01 10.55
CA TYR A 226 -14.57 18.13 9.39
C TYR A 226 -14.79 16.78 8.66
N ILE A 227 -14.76 15.66 9.39
CA ILE A 227 -14.86 14.30 8.80
C ILE A 227 -16.11 14.13 7.92
N VAL A 228 -17.26 14.68 8.32
CA VAL A 228 -18.51 14.60 7.54
C VAL A 228 -18.39 15.38 6.23
N VAL A 229 -17.74 16.54 6.25
CA VAL A 229 -17.49 17.33 5.03
C VAL A 229 -16.58 16.53 4.10
N TRP A 230 -15.51 15.93 4.63
CA TRP A 230 -14.60 15.10 3.83
C TRP A 230 -15.28 13.85 3.27
N LEU A 231 -16.21 13.23 4.00
CA LEU A 231 -17.04 12.15 3.49
C LEU A 231 -17.88 12.60 2.29
N ILE A 232 -18.55 13.77 2.40
CA ILE A 232 -19.36 14.32 1.32
C ILE A 232 -18.50 14.65 0.10
N VAL A 233 -17.35 15.31 0.30
CA VAL A 233 -16.39 15.63 -0.76
C VAL A 233 -15.88 14.37 -1.44
N PHE A 234 -15.55 13.33 -0.68
CA PHE A 234 -15.09 12.06 -1.22
C PHE A 234 -16.20 11.33 -1.99
N ALA A 235 -17.43 11.29 -1.46
CA ALA A 235 -18.56 10.69 -2.16
C ALA A 235 -18.89 11.43 -3.47
N ALA A 236 -18.86 12.76 -3.46
CA ALA A 236 -19.01 13.58 -4.65
C ALA A 236 -17.88 13.31 -5.67
N ALA A 237 -16.63 13.21 -5.21
CA ALA A 237 -15.49 12.89 -6.06
C ALA A 237 -15.63 11.51 -6.72
N LEU A 238 -16.11 10.49 -6.00
CA LEU A 238 -16.38 9.16 -6.56
C LEU A 238 -17.49 9.19 -7.61
N TYR A 239 -18.50 10.03 -7.41
CA TYR A 239 -19.62 10.16 -8.35
C TYR A 239 -19.18 10.89 -9.64
N ILE A 240 -18.53 12.05 -9.50
CA ILE A 240 -18.09 12.90 -10.62
C ILE A 240 -16.86 12.28 -11.30
N GLY A 241 -15.99 11.64 -10.54
CA GLY A 241 -14.68 11.18 -10.99
C GLY A 241 -14.73 10.25 -12.20
N ARG A 242 -15.81 9.47 -12.36
CA ARG A 242 -16.00 8.59 -13.52
C ARG A 242 -15.99 9.30 -14.87
N SER A 243 -16.36 10.58 -14.90
CA SER A 243 -16.42 11.39 -16.11
C SER A 243 -15.27 12.39 -16.23
N PHE A 244 -14.36 12.43 -15.25
CA PHE A 244 -13.29 13.41 -15.19
C PHE A 244 -11.92 12.80 -15.57
N PRO A 245 -11.15 13.40 -16.48
CA PRO A 245 -9.90 12.83 -16.98
C PRO A 245 -8.83 12.64 -15.88
N TYR A 246 -8.87 13.46 -14.81
CA TYR A 246 -7.95 13.39 -13.68
C TYR A 246 -8.59 12.79 -12.43
N TRP A 247 -9.47 11.79 -12.63
CA TRP A 247 -10.22 11.13 -11.56
C TRP A 247 -9.31 10.58 -10.43
N LEU A 248 -8.10 10.11 -10.76
CA LEU A 248 -7.14 9.61 -9.78
C LEU A 248 -6.72 10.71 -8.79
N LEU A 249 -6.43 11.92 -9.30
CA LEU A 249 -6.07 13.05 -8.45
C LEU A 249 -7.25 13.49 -7.58
N LEU A 250 -8.43 13.62 -8.19
CA LEU A 250 -9.64 14.08 -7.50
C LEU A 250 -10.05 13.10 -6.39
N CYS A 251 -10.25 11.82 -6.72
CA CYS A 251 -10.69 10.82 -5.75
C CYS A 251 -9.60 10.53 -4.71
N GLY A 252 -8.33 10.43 -5.14
CA GLY A 252 -7.20 10.21 -4.26
C GLY A 252 -7.04 11.34 -3.24
N ALA A 253 -7.06 12.59 -3.67
CA ALA A 253 -6.93 13.74 -2.78
C ALA A 253 -8.13 13.88 -1.82
N ALA A 254 -9.36 13.65 -2.30
CA ALA A 254 -10.57 13.70 -1.48
C ALA A 254 -10.62 12.57 -0.44
N SER A 255 -10.10 11.38 -0.77
CA SER A 255 -10.11 10.23 0.14
C SER A 255 -9.18 10.39 1.34
N ILE A 256 -8.03 11.05 1.17
CA ILE A 256 -6.97 11.16 2.19
C ILE A 256 -7.48 11.74 3.51
N PRO A 257 -8.07 12.95 3.56
CA PRO A 257 -8.53 13.53 4.81
C PRO A 257 -9.65 12.72 5.46
N PHE A 258 -10.55 12.14 4.65
CA PHE A 258 -11.62 11.28 5.15
C PHE A 258 -11.08 9.99 5.77
N LEU A 259 -10.25 9.22 5.04
CA LEU A 259 -9.74 7.94 5.52
C LEU A 259 -8.79 8.11 6.70
N HIS A 260 -7.98 9.17 6.72
CA HIS A 260 -7.13 9.45 7.88
C HIS A 260 -7.96 9.85 9.12
N ALA A 261 -8.99 10.67 8.95
CA ALA A 261 -9.92 10.99 10.03
C ALA A 261 -10.71 9.78 10.51
N LEU A 262 -11.14 8.91 9.59
CA LEU A 262 -11.89 7.68 9.89
C LEU A 262 -11.14 6.79 10.89
N VAL A 263 -9.84 6.52 10.65
CA VAL A 263 -9.04 5.67 11.55
C VAL A 263 -8.69 6.34 12.89
N ARG A 264 -9.02 7.62 13.04
CA ARG A 264 -8.88 8.40 14.28
C ARG A 264 -10.18 8.52 15.08
N LEU A 265 -11.28 7.97 14.59
CA LEU A 265 -12.55 7.99 15.34
C LEU A 265 -12.40 7.24 16.66
N PRO A 266 -13.06 7.69 17.75
CA PRO A 266 -12.99 7.06 19.07
C PRO A 266 -13.32 5.55 19.06
N ILE A 267 -14.17 5.11 18.12
CA ILE A 267 -14.50 3.69 17.96
C ILE A 267 -13.26 2.82 17.68
N PHE A 268 -12.21 3.40 17.09
CA PHE A 268 -10.96 2.69 16.78
C PHE A 268 -9.87 2.91 17.82
N GLU A 269 -10.12 3.67 18.91
CA GLU A 269 -9.11 3.97 19.92
C GLU A 269 -8.49 2.71 20.54
N ASN A 270 -9.34 1.71 20.82
CA ASN A 270 -8.94 0.41 21.37
C ASN A 270 -8.92 -0.72 20.32
N ASP A 271 -9.01 -0.38 19.00
CA ASP A 271 -9.03 -1.37 17.95
C ASP A 271 -7.66 -2.06 17.80
N LYS A 272 -7.68 -3.37 17.97
CA LYS A 272 -6.49 -4.23 17.80
C LYS A 272 -6.46 -4.85 16.38
N LEU A 273 -7.59 -4.92 15.70
CA LEU A 273 -7.71 -5.65 14.43
C LEU A 273 -7.04 -4.88 13.29
N LEU A 274 -7.38 -3.59 13.11
CA LEU A 274 -6.71 -2.76 12.09
C LEU A 274 -5.22 -2.59 12.39
N LEU A 275 -4.85 -2.44 13.66
CA LEU A 275 -3.45 -2.40 14.07
C LEU A 275 -2.72 -3.69 13.70
N TRP A 276 -3.32 -4.85 13.93
CA TRP A 276 -2.74 -6.15 13.60
C TRP A 276 -2.57 -6.33 12.08
N PHE A 277 -3.57 -5.94 11.28
CA PHE A 277 -3.45 -5.93 9.83
C PHE A 277 -2.39 -4.93 9.36
N GLY A 278 -2.32 -3.74 9.95
CA GLY A 278 -1.33 -2.73 9.63
C GLY A 278 0.11 -3.21 9.85
N GLN A 279 0.38 -3.82 11.01
CA GLN A 279 1.68 -4.42 11.35
C GLN A 279 2.07 -5.58 10.42
N ASN A 280 1.09 -6.27 9.85
CA ASN A 280 1.30 -7.37 8.90
C ASN A 280 1.06 -6.96 7.44
N SER A 281 0.85 -5.67 7.17
CA SER A 281 0.49 -5.19 5.83
C SER A 281 1.49 -5.58 4.74
N MET A 282 2.79 -5.64 5.05
CA MET A 282 3.83 -6.01 4.09
C MET A 282 3.70 -7.47 3.66
N VAL A 283 3.56 -8.41 4.60
CA VAL A 283 3.44 -9.84 4.25
C VAL A 283 2.12 -10.11 3.53
N ILE A 284 1.03 -9.47 3.96
CA ILE A 284 -0.26 -9.57 3.25
C ILE A 284 -0.09 -9.04 1.83
N TYR A 285 0.51 -7.86 1.65
CA TYR A 285 0.74 -7.27 0.34
C TYR A 285 1.51 -8.18 -0.61
N LEU A 286 2.56 -8.84 -0.12
CA LEU A 286 3.42 -9.72 -0.93
C LEU A 286 2.73 -11.03 -1.33
N LEU A 287 1.94 -11.62 -0.44
CA LEU A 287 1.47 -13.00 -0.57
C LEU A 287 -0.04 -13.12 -0.87
N ASN A 288 -0.83 -12.03 -0.76
CA ASN A 288 -2.29 -12.13 -0.89
C ASN A 288 -2.72 -12.75 -2.22
N THR A 289 -2.16 -12.35 -3.34
CA THR A 289 -2.55 -12.84 -4.67
C THR A 289 -2.29 -14.34 -4.85
N ILE A 290 -1.21 -14.85 -4.24
CA ILE A 290 -0.89 -16.28 -4.26
C ILE A 290 -1.96 -17.07 -3.49
N PHE A 291 -2.24 -16.67 -2.25
CA PHE A 291 -3.23 -17.37 -1.41
C PHE A 291 -4.66 -17.21 -1.93
N ILE A 292 -5.02 -16.05 -2.48
CA ILE A 292 -6.29 -15.84 -3.18
C ILE A 292 -6.39 -16.81 -4.37
N GLY A 293 -5.34 -16.93 -5.19
CA GLY A 293 -5.32 -17.81 -6.35
C GLY A 293 -5.51 -19.29 -5.96
N ILE A 294 -4.79 -19.77 -4.93
CA ILE A 294 -4.94 -21.14 -4.41
C ILE A 294 -6.37 -21.35 -3.87
N ALA A 295 -6.86 -20.46 -3.01
CA ALA A 295 -8.19 -20.58 -2.42
C ALA A 295 -9.29 -20.54 -3.49
N LYS A 296 -9.17 -19.67 -4.50
CA LYS A 296 -10.09 -19.59 -5.64
C LYS A 296 -10.07 -20.90 -6.43
N GLY A 297 -8.89 -21.44 -6.76
CA GLY A 297 -8.76 -22.70 -7.49
C GLY A 297 -9.40 -23.88 -6.76
N VAL A 298 -9.31 -23.92 -5.44
CA VAL A 298 -9.99 -24.94 -4.60
C VAL A 298 -11.51 -24.69 -4.57
N TYR A 299 -11.91 -23.44 -4.32
CA TYR A 299 -13.32 -23.09 -4.18
C TYR A 299 -14.17 -23.48 -5.41
N VAL A 300 -13.71 -23.12 -6.61
CA VAL A 300 -14.46 -23.35 -7.85
C VAL A 300 -14.59 -24.83 -8.24
N LYS A 301 -13.75 -25.71 -7.65
CA LYS A 301 -13.86 -27.18 -7.82
C LYS A 301 -14.89 -27.81 -6.90
N ILE A 302 -15.22 -27.17 -5.79
CA ILE A 302 -16.05 -27.76 -4.72
C ILE A 302 -17.41 -27.10 -4.64
N LEU A 303 -17.48 -25.78 -4.89
CA LEU A 303 -18.68 -24.96 -4.66
C LEU A 303 -19.04 -24.16 -5.90
N PRO A 304 -20.34 -23.88 -6.10
CA PRO A 304 -20.79 -22.95 -7.13
C PRO A 304 -20.21 -21.53 -6.89
N TYR A 305 -20.07 -20.74 -7.95
CA TYR A 305 -19.54 -19.37 -7.89
C TYR A 305 -20.48 -18.34 -8.53
N HIS A 306 -21.76 -18.72 -8.76
CA HIS A 306 -22.78 -17.84 -9.33
C HIS A 306 -23.83 -17.45 -8.27
N GLY A 307 -24.51 -16.34 -8.51
CA GLY A 307 -25.56 -15.85 -7.62
C GLY A 307 -25.08 -15.59 -6.19
N PRO A 308 -25.81 -16.06 -5.15
CA PRO A 308 -25.43 -15.86 -3.74
C PRO A 308 -24.07 -16.47 -3.37
N TRP A 309 -23.69 -17.56 -4.03
CA TRP A 309 -22.40 -18.24 -3.81
C TRP A 309 -21.20 -17.37 -4.16
N PHE A 310 -21.39 -16.41 -5.07
CA PHE A 310 -20.33 -15.44 -5.37
C PHE A 310 -19.99 -14.57 -4.16
N ALA A 311 -20.98 -14.08 -3.43
CA ALA A 311 -20.73 -13.31 -2.20
C ALA A 311 -20.01 -14.15 -1.13
N PHE A 312 -20.40 -15.43 -0.98
CA PHE A 312 -19.73 -16.37 -0.09
C PHE A 312 -18.26 -16.61 -0.51
N MET A 313 -18.02 -16.77 -1.81
CA MET A 313 -16.67 -16.87 -2.36
C MET A 313 -15.82 -15.63 -2.00
N ILE A 314 -16.36 -14.41 -2.16
CA ILE A 314 -15.66 -13.17 -1.81
C ILE A 314 -15.22 -13.18 -0.34
N VAL A 315 -16.07 -13.63 0.59
CA VAL A 315 -15.73 -13.73 2.02
C VAL A 315 -14.59 -14.73 2.25
N ILE A 316 -14.67 -15.92 1.65
CA ILE A 316 -13.62 -16.94 1.78
C ILE A 316 -12.29 -16.43 1.21
N LEU A 317 -12.30 -15.82 0.02
CA LEU A 317 -11.10 -15.30 -0.60
C LEU A 317 -10.52 -14.12 0.20
N MET A 318 -11.37 -13.28 0.81
CA MET A 318 -10.92 -12.20 1.70
C MET A 318 -10.19 -12.75 2.93
N ILE A 319 -10.75 -13.79 3.56
CA ILE A 319 -10.11 -14.50 4.69
C ILE A 319 -8.79 -15.13 4.25
N ALA A 320 -8.78 -15.85 3.13
CA ALA A 320 -7.58 -16.49 2.60
C ALA A 320 -6.48 -15.46 2.27
N GLY A 321 -6.84 -14.37 1.57
CA GLY A 321 -5.89 -13.32 1.17
C GLY A 321 -5.33 -12.50 2.33
N THR A 322 -5.99 -12.49 3.49
CA THR A 322 -5.53 -11.75 4.68
C THR A 322 -4.85 -12.65 5.71
N LEU A 323 -5.47 -13.76 6.10
CA LEU A 323 -5.01 -14.60 7.21
C LEU A 323 -3.91 -15.58 6.79
N LEU A 324 -4.02 -16.23 5.61
CA LEU A 324 -3.01 -17.21 5.19
C LEU A 324 -1.61 -16.60 5.01
N PRO A 325 -1.43 -15.38 4.47
CA PRO A 325 -0.13 -14.70 4.50
C PRO A 325 0.46 -14.56 5.90
N ILE A 326 -0.36 -14.23 6.89
CA ILE A 326 0.09 -14.06 8.27
C ILE A 326 0.45 -15.41 8.88
N LEU A 327 -0.35 -16.44 8.64
CA LEU A 327 -0.04 -17.80 9.08
C LEU A 327 1.26 -18.33 8.43
N ALA A 328 1.47 -18.05 7.15
CA ALA A 328 2.72 -18.38 6.46
C ALA A 328 3.94 -17.69 7.09
N LYS A 329 3.79 -16.39 7.45
CA LYS A 329 4.82 -15.66 8.19
C LYS A 329 5.12 -16.33 9.55
N MET A 330 4.08 -16.70 10.30
CA MET A 330 4.25 -17.37 11.60
C MET A 330 4.93 -18.75 11.46
N ALA A 331 4.55 -19.52 10.43
CA ALA A 331 5.18 -20.79 10.13
C ALA A 331 6.67 -20.61 9.76
N LEU A 332 7.00 -19.61 8.95
CA LEU A 332 8.39 -19.27 8.62
C LEU A 332 9.21 -18.89 9.86
N GLN A 333 8.58 -18.22 10.82
CA GLN A 333 9.25 -17.87 12.09
C GLN A 333 9.58 -19.08 12.95
N ALA A 334 8.76 -20.14 12.88
CA ALA A 334 8.98 -21.37 13.63
C ALA A 334 10.10 -22.26 13.05
N VAL A 335 10.56 -21.97 11.81
CA VAL A 335 11.63 -22.73 11.14
C VAL A 335 12.98 -22.04 11.38
N PRO A 336 13.93 -22.63 12.14
CA PRO A 336 15.20 -21.98 12.49
C PRO A 336 16.05 -21.56 11.28
N MET A 337 15.97 -22.30 10.17
CA MET A 337 16.72 -22.02 8.93
C MET A 337 16.10 -20.90 8.06
N ALA A 338 14.88 -20.45 8.35
CA ALA A 338 14.18 -19.43 7.56
C ALA A 338 14.55 -17.97 7.93
N GLY A 339 15.48 -17.76 8.84
CA GLY A 339 15.91 -16.42 9.29
C GLY A 339 16.22 -15.42 8.18
N PRO A 340 17.00 -15.78 7.13
CA PRO A 340 17.27 -14.90 6.00
C PRO A 340 16.02 -14.49 5.22
N VAL A 341 15.06 -15.41 5.02
CA VAL A 341 13.80 -15.16 4.29
C VAL A 341 12.85 -14.33 5.14
N TYR A 342 12.79 -14.60 6.45
CA TYR A 342 11.94 -13.88 7.38
C TYR A 342 12.24 -12.38 7.43
N LYS A 343 13.48 -11.98 7.21
CA LYS A 343 13.89 -10.56 7.14
C LYS A 343 13.06 -9.76 6.13
N TYR A 344 12.61 -10.38 5.04
CA TYR A 344 11.90 -9.71 3.94
C TYR A 344 10.38 -9.72 4.09
N VAL A 345 9.83 -10.50 5.00
CA VAL A 345 8.38 -10.59 5.29
C VAL A 345 7.98 -9.97 6.65
N ARG A 346 8.95 -9.31 7.29
CA ARG A 346 8.76 -8.64 8.59
C ARG A 346 8.16 -7.25 8.47
#